data_9afeab89908ba3031eaa5c4221475373
#
_entry.id   9afeab89908ba3031eaa5c4221475373
#
_cell.length_a   1.000
_cell.length_b   1.000
_cell.length_c   1.000
_cell.angle_alpha   90.00
_cell.angle_beta   90.00
_cell.angle_gamma   90.00
#
_symmetry.space_group_name_H-M   'P 1'
#
loop_
_entity.id
_entity.type
_entity.pdbx_description
1 polymer ?
#
loop_
_entity_poly.entity_id
_entity_poly.type
_entity_poly.pdbx_seq_one_letter_code
_entity_poly.pdbx_strand_id
1 'polypeptide(L)'
;DEANCTISVSKQASWDTEGNLILSQPKTGNSIREVSIPQDAVELLKQEHAKHPDNPWMFPSSRTGEMYHPDSVVNLHKKILKDAGLEHIRFHDLRHTFATLALQNGVDVKTVSSMLGHYSAGFTLDTYAHVTTDAQLKAAQTMGNILSRAV
;
A
#
# COMPACT_ATOMS: atom_id res chain seq x y z
N ASP A 1 -6.15 11.50 7.89
CA ASP A 1 -7.44 11.91 8.45
C ASP A 1 -7.98 10.78 9.33
N GLU A 2 -7.97 11.00 10.63
CA GLU A 2 -8.39 10.00 11.64
C GLU A 2 -9.89 9.73 11.57
N ALA A 3 -10.69 10.79 11.38
CA ALA A 3 -12.16 10.67 11.39
C ALA A 3 -12.69 9.84 10.21
N ASN A 4 -12.02 9.93 9.07
CA ASN A 4 -12.38 9.19 7.84
C ASN A 4 -11.54 7.92 7.64
N CYS A 5 -10.59 7.62 8.52
CA CYS A 5 -9.64 6.51 8.39
C CYS A 5 -8.94 6.51 7.04
N THR A 6 -8.41 7.66 6.61
CA THR A 6 -7.73 7.80 5.31
C THR A 6 -6.32 8.34 5.44
N ILE A 7 -5.46 7.93 4.52
CA ILE A 7 -4.13 8.48 4.27
C ILE A 7 -4.15 9.19 2.93
N SER A 8 -3.82 10.51 2.93
CA SER A 8 -3.68 11.29 1.72
C SER A 8 -2.24 11.23 1.21
N VAL A 9 -2.06 10.71 0.01
CA VAL A 9 -0.79 10.69 -0.70
C VAL A 9 -0.78 11.87 -1.66
N SER A 10 -0.14 12.97 -1.29
CA SER A 10 -0.13 14.23 -2.07
C SER A 10 1.28 14.74 -2.38
N LYS A 11 2.30 14.12 -1.79
CA LYS A 11 3.69 14.52 -1.96
C LYS A 11 4.58 13.30 -2.17
N GLN A 12 5.71 13.51 -2.83
CA GLN A 12 6.80 12.55 -2.90
C GLN A 12 8.06 13.16 -2.31
N ALA A 13 8.87 12.33 -1.68
CA ALA A 13 10.19 12.69 -1.18
C ALA A 13 11.26 12.14 -2.11
N SER A 14 12.24 12.95 -2.41
CA SER A 14 13.44 12.57 -3.16
C SER A 14 14.66 13.25 -2.55
N TRP A 15 15.85 12.82 -2.92
CA TRP A 15 17.11 13.45 -2.51
C TRP A 15 17.81 13.97 -3.74
N ASP A 16 18.40 15.16 -3.61
CA ASP A 16 19.30 15.70 -4.63
C ASP A 16 20.68 15.03 -4.58
N THR A 17 21.56 15.44 -5.47
CA THR A 17 22.93 14.93 -5.56
C THR A 17 23.80 15.31 -4.36
N GLU A 18 23.36 16.30 -3.57
CA GLU A 18 24.04 16.78 -2.36
C GLU A 18 23.49 16.12 -1.10
N GLY A 19 22.44 15.29 -1.23
CA GLY A 19 21.81 14.59 -0.11
C GLY A 19 20.75 15.40 0.63
N ASN A 20 20.27 16.51 0.06
CA ASN A 20 19.18 17.28 0.64
C ASN A 20 17.83 16.68 0.28
N LEU A 21 16.89 16.71 1.22
CA LEU A 21 15.52 16.27 1.02
C LEU A 21 14.76 17.26 0.15
N ILE A 22 14.21 16.77 -0.96
CA ILE A 22 13.29 17.53 -1.82
C ILE A 22 11.89 16.94 -1.69
N LEU A 23 10.95 17.77 -1.24
CA LEU A 23 9.53 17.44 -1.26
C LEU A 23 8.89 18.07 -2.49
N SER A 24 8.25 17.26 -3.32
CA SER A 24 7.59 17.70 -4.54
C SER A 24 6.23 17.06 -4.71
N GLN A 25 5.44 17.59 -5.62
CA GLN A 25 4.21 16.89 -6.03
C GLN A 25 4.56 15.65 -6.85
N PRO A 26 3.75 14.57 -6.75
CA PRO A 26 3.91 13.42 -7.61
C PRO A 26 3.82 13.78 -9.08
N LYS A 27 4.58 13.07 -9.93
CA LYS A 27 4.70 13.36 -11.37
C LYS A 27 3.39 13.19 -12.16
N THR A 28 2.43 12.45 -11.64
CA THR A 28 1.14 12.18 -12.31
C THR A 28 -0.01 12.44 -11.35
N GLY A 29 -1.14 12.93 -11.89
CA GLY A 29 -2.36 13.18 -11.12
C GLY A 29 -2.88 11.92 -10.39
N ASN A 30 -2.75 10.76 -11.01
CA ASN A 30 -3.17 9.48 -10.40
C ASN A 30 -2.33 9.06 -9.19
N SER A 31 -1.17 9.68 -9.01
CA SER A 31 -0.34 9.45 -7.82
C SER A 31 -0.86 10.20 -6.60
N ILE A 32 -1.67 11.26 -6.81
CA ILE A 32 -2.37 11.96 -5.73
C ILE A 32 -3.65 11.17 -5.45
N ARG A 33 -3.77 10.63 -4.24
CA ARG A 33 -4.88 9.77 -3.86
C ARG A 33 -5.11 9.75 -2.37
N GLU A 34 -6.31 9.34 -2.00
CA GLU A 34 -6.63 8.93 -0.64
C GLU A 34 -6.74 7.41 -0.58
N VAL A 35 -6.18 6.83 0.47
CA VAL A 35 -6.23 5.40 0.73
C VAL A 35 -6.92 5.18 2.07
N SER A 36 -8.05 4.48 2.05
CA SER A 36 -8.71 4.06 3.28
C SER A 36 -7.90 2.99 3.98
N ILE A 37 -7.80 3.09 5.29
CA ILE A 37 -7.11 2.14 6.16
C ILE A 37 -8.06 1.64 7.26
N PRO A 38 -7.87 0.43 7.79
CA PRO A 38 -8.68 -0.07 8.89
C PRO A 38 -8.46 0.75 10.16
N GLN A 39 -9.49 0.79 11.02
CA GLN A 39 -9.46 1.53 12.30
C GLN A 39 -8.26 1.10 13.16
N ASP A 40 -7.96 -0.19 13.22
CA ASP A 40 -6.82 -0.71 13.99
C ASP A 40 -5.47 -0.11 13.52
N ALA A 41 -5.32 0.15 12.21
CA ALA A 41 -4.15 0.82 11.68
C ALA A 41 -4.09 2.29 12.11
N VAL A 42 -5.23 2.98 12.18
CA VAL A 42 -5.31 4.35 12.70
C VAL A 42 -4.84 4.39 14.15
N GLU A 43 -5.31 3.47 14.99
CA GLU A 43 -4.92 3.41 16.41
C GLU A 43 -3.42 3.13 16.58
N LEU A 44 -2.85 2.25 15.76
CA LEU A 44 -1.39 2.00 15.75
C LEU A 44 -0.60 3.26 15.35
N LEU A 45 -1.06 4.00 14.35
CA LEU A 45 -0.42 5.25 13.94
C LEU A 45 -0.50 6.32 15.04
N LYS A 46 -1.63 6.43 15.74
CA LYS A 46 -1.78 7.33 16.89
C LYS A 46 -0.83 7.00 18.03
N GLN A 47 -0.72 5.71 18.36
CA GLN A 47 0.22 5.23 19.37
C GLN A 47 1.67 5.52 18.98
N GLU A 48 2.00 5.40 17.69
CA GLU A 48 3.34 5.71 17.21
C GLU A 48 3.62 7.21 17.32
N HIS A 49 2.71 8.06 16.82
CA HIS A 49 2.88 9.51 16.88
C HIS A 49 2.95 10.05 18.31
N ALA A 50 2.24 9.44 19.25
CA ALA A 50 2.27 9.82 20.66
C ALA A 50 3.66 9.67 21.32
N LYS A 51 4.57 8.91 20.73
CA LYS A 51 5.95 8.78 21.21
C LYS A 51 6.82 10.02 20.89
N HIS A 52 6.39 10.85 19.94
CA HIS A 52 7.10 12.05 19.49
C HIS A 52 6.13 13.14 19.00
N PRO A 53 5.23 13.64 19.86
CA PRO A 53 4.09 14.47 19.48
C PRO A 53 4.49 15.81 18.85
N ASP A 54 5.67 16.31 19.18
CA ASP A 54 6.18 17.60 18.66
C ASP A 54 6.94 17.44 17.32
N ASN A 55 7.08 16.20 16.82
CA ASN A 55 7.79 15.96 15.57
C ASN A 55 6.81 15.96 14.39
N PRO A 56 7.08 16.69 13.28
CA PRO A 56 6.19 16.73 12.12
C PRO A 56 6.14 15.42 11.33
N TRP A 57 7.09 14.51 11.56
CA TRP A 57 7.16 13.23 10.88
C TRP A 57 6.45 12.14 11.67
N MET A 58 5.60 11.36 10.98
CA MET A 58 4.94 10.19 11.58
C MET A 58 5.97 9.14 12.03
N PHE A 59 7.06 8.99 11.32
CA PHE A 59 8.15 8.06 11.60
C PHE A 59 9.49 8.79 11.54
N PRO A 60 9.87 9.54 12.58
CA PRO A 60 11.17 10.21 12.59
C PRO A 60 12.29 9.20 12.82
N SER A 61 13.44 9.47 12.23
CA SER A 61 14.67 8.75 12.53
C SER A 61 15.04 8.94 14.00
N SER A 62 15.19 7.86 14.74
CA SER A 62 15.60 7.92 16.17
C SER A 62 16.97 8.56 16.40
N ARG A 63 17.81 8.63 15.35
CA ARG A 63 19.14 9.21 15.40
C ARG A 63 19.15 10.72 15.15
N THR A 64 18.30 11.21 14.25
CA THR A 64 18.35 12.60 13.76
C THR A 64 17.08 13.38 14.06
N GLY A 65 15.96 12.73 14.38
CA GLY A 65 14.63 13.35 14.46
C GLY A 65 14.01 13.68 13.11
N GLU A 66 14.78 13.54 12.02
CA GLU A 66 14.36 13.86 10.66
C GLU A 66 13.70 12.67 9.97
N MET A 67 13.17 12.89 8.77
CA MET A 67 12.58 11.83 7.96
C MET A 67 13.61 10.73 7.67
N TYR A 68 13.17 9.47 7.72
CA TYR A 68 14.02 8.33 7.33
C TYR A 68 14.46 8.44 5.87
N HIS A 69 15.75 8.19 5.62
CA HIS A 69 16.21 7.94 4.26
C HIS A 69 15.60 6.61 3.74
N PRO A 70 15.17 6.53 2.47
CA PRO A 70 14.55 5.31 1.91
C PRO A 70 15.37 4.04 2.12
N ASP A 71 16.69 4.13 1.95
CA ASP A 71 17.59 2.98 2.17
C ASP A 71 17.54 2.46 3.61
N SER A 72 17.32 3.34 4.59
CA SER A 72 17.18 2.93 5.99
C SER A 72 15.93 2.07 6.19
N VAL A 73 14.82 2.41 5.53
CA VAL A 73 13.57 1.63 5.56
C VAL A 73 13.78 0.27 4.89
N VAL A 74 14.43 0.24 3.73
CA VAL A 74 14.74 -1.01 3.01
C VAL A 74 15.67 -1.90 3.84
N ASN A 75 16.68 -1.33 4.50
CA ASN A 75 17.59 -2.09 5.35
C ASN A 75 16.90 -2.62 6.61
N LEU A 76 16.00 -1.84 7.21
CA LEU A 76 15.17 -2.30 8.33
C LEU A 76 14.29 -3.48 7.92
N HIS A 77 13.63 -3.40 6.76
CA HIS A 77 12.83 -4.50 6.22
C HIS A 77 13.67 -5.79 6.04
N LYS A 78 14.86 -5.68 5.44
CA LYS A 78 15.78 -6.83 5.30
C LYS A 78 16.15 -7.43 6.66
N LYS A 79 16.42 -6.57 7.66
CA LYS A 79 16.72 -7.03 9.01
C LYS A 79 15.55 -7.76 9.65
N ILE A 80 14.33 -7.23 9.54
CA ILE A 80 13.12 -7.87 10.07
C ILE A 80 12.92 -9.26 9.47
N LEU A 81 13.04 -9.40 8.14
CA LEU A 81 12.91 -10.70 7.47
C LEU A 81 13.97 -11.69 7.96
N LYS A 82 15.22 -11.25 8.07
CA LYS A 82 16.31 -12.08 8.57
C LYS A 82 16.08 -12.54 10.02
N ASP A 83 15.69 -11.61 10.90
CA ASP A 83 15.46 -11.91 12.32
C ASP A 83 14.26 -12.85 12.51
N ALA A 84 13.27 -12.79 11.59
CA ALA A 84 12.12 -13.69 11.55
C ALA A 84 12.39 -15.05 10.87
N GLY A 85 13.58 -15.26 10.31
CA GLY A 85 13.91 -16.49 9.56
C GLY A 85 13.15 -16.63 8.25
N LEU A 86 12.68 -15.52 7.68
CA LEU A 86 11.93 -15.49 6.42
C LEU A 86 12.87 -15.27 5.23
N GLU A 87 12.46 -15.79 4.07
CA GLU A 87 13.17 -15.54 2.81
C GLU A 87 13.17 -14.05 2.46
N HIS A 88 14.22 -13.62 1.79
CA HIS A 88 14.36 -12.24 1.36
C HIS A 88 13.38 -11.93 0.22
N ILE A 89 12.49 -10.96 0.47
CA ILE A 89 11.66 -10.30 -0.54
C ILE A 89 12.04 -8.83 -0.63
N ARG A 90 11.85 -8.21 -1.79
CA ARG A 90 12.08 -6.76 -1.93
C ARG A 90 10.98 -5.98 -1.22
N PHE A 91 11.30 -4.79 -0.71
CA PHE A 91 10.30 -3.92 -0.08
C PHE A 91 9.10 -3.65 -1.02
N HIS A 92 9.35 -3.52 -2.32
CA HIS A 92 8.29 -3.31 -3.31
C HIS A 92 7.37 -4.53 -3.49
N ASP A 93 7.84 -5.74 -3.16
CA ASP A 93 7.04 -6.96 -3.28
C ASP A 93 5.88 -6.99 -2.26
N LEU A 94 5.97 -6.22 -1.16
CA LEU A 94 4.85 -6.00 -0.26
C LEU A 94 3.64 -5.38 -0.96
N ARG A 95 3.88 -4.49 -1.93
CA ARG A 95 2.84 -3.90 -2.77
C ARG A 95 2.21 -4.95 -3.69
N HIS A 96 3.00 -5.84 -4.27
CA HIS A 96 2.50 -6.95 -5.06
C HIS A 96 1.69 -7.93 -4.21
N THR A 97 2.18 -8.25 -3.01
CA THR A 97 1.46 -9.10 -2.05
C THR A 97 0.09 -8.52 -1.70
N PHE A 98 0.04 -7.21 -1.37
CA PHE A 98 -1.23 -6.53 -1.10
C PHE A 98 -2.20 -6.66 -2.28
N ALA A 99 -1.76 -6.36 -3.50
CA ALA A 99 -2.60 -6.42 -4.69
C ALA A 99 -3.14 -7.84 -4.92
N THR A 100 -2.26 -8.84 -4.85
CA THR A 100 -2.63 -10.25 -5.03
C THR A 100 -3.67 -10.68 -3.99
N LEU A 101 -3.42 -10.42 -2.72
CA LEU A 101 -4.34 -10.78 -1.64
C LEU A 101 -5.69 -10.07 -1.78
N ALA A 102 -5.69 -8.79 -2.11
CA ALA A 102 -6.92 -8.03 -2.30
C ALA A 102 -7.77 -8.62 -3.44
N LEU A 103 -7.17 -8.88 -4.60
CA LEU A 103 -7.86 -9.46 -5.75
C LEU A 103 -8.36 -10.89 -5.48
N GLN A 104 -7.55 -11.74 -4.81
CA GLN A 104 -7.94 -13.10 -4.41
C GLN A 104 -9.15 -13.11 -3.46
N ASN A 105 -9.27 -12.08 -2.64
CA ASN A 105 -10.39 -11.91 -1.70
C ASN A 105 -11.56 -11.10 -2.28
N GLY A 106 -11.58 -10.87 -3.59
CA GLY A 106 -12.72 -10.30 -4.29
C GLY A 106 -12.80 -8.78 -4.29
N VAL A 107 -11.74 -8.07 -3.87
CA VAL A 107 -11.68 -6.62 -4.07
C VAL A 107 -11.56 -6.34 -5.56
N ASP A 108 -12.39 -5.45 -6.08
CA ASP A 108 -12.40 -5.16 -7.51
C ASP A 108 -11.10 -4.48 -7.98
N VAL A 109 -10.75 -4.77 -9.24
CA VAL A 109 -9.48 -4.33 -9.85
C VAL A 109 -9.34 -2.81 -9.87
N LYS A 110 -10.45 -2.08 -10.06
CA LYS A 110 -10.43 -0.61 -10.11
C LYS A 110 -10.10 -0.03 -8.74
N THR A 111 -10.68 -0.58 -7.69
CA THR A 111 -10.38 -0.22 -6.30
C THR A 111 -8.91 -0.48 -5.97
N VAL A 112 -8.41 -1.69 -6.26
CA VAL A 112 -6.98 -2.02 -6.03
C VAL A 112 -6.07 -1.08 -6.81
N SER A 113 -6.38 -0.82 -8.09
CA SER A 113 -5.62 0.11 -8.94
C SER A 113 -5.57 1.53 -8.35
N SER A 114 -6.72 2.02 -7.86
CA SER A 114 -6.84 3.33 -7.22
C SER A 114 -6.00 3.41 -5.93
N MET A 115 -6.14 2.44 -5.04
CA MET A 115 -5.36 2.38 -3.79
C MET A 115 -3.85 2.35 -4.06
N LEU A 116 -3.43 1.65 -5.08
CA LEU A 116 -2.04 1.58 -5.49
C LEU A 116 -1.57 2.81 -6.27
N GLY A 117 -2.44 3.63 -6.82
CA GLY A 117 -2.10 4.76 -7.68
C GLY A 117 -1.52 4.32 -9.02
N HIS A 118 -2.00 3.22 -9.59
CA HIS A 118 -1.64 2.80 -10.93
C HIS A 118 -2.25 3.75 -11.97
N TYR A 119 -1.54 3.93 -13.09
CA TYR A 119 -2.03 4.78 -14.19
C TYR A 119 -3.37 4.30 -14.76
N SER A 120 -3.58 2.99 -14.81
CA SER A 120 -4.84 2.41 -15.28
C SER A 120 -5.13 1.07 -14.61
N ALA A 121 -6.41 0.71 -14.55
CA ALA A 121 -6.84 -0.62 -14.12
C ALA A 121 -6.32 -1.72 -15.06
N GLY A 122 -6.09 -1.41 -16.35
CA GLY A 122 -5.47 -2.33 -17.31
C GLY A 122 -4.09 -2.79 -16.86
N PHE A 123 -3.25 -1.87 -16.37
CA PHE A 123 -1.94 -2.24 -15.82
C PHE A 123 -2.06 -3.22 -14.65
N THR A 124 -3.05 -3.02 -13.77
CA THR A 124 -3.32 -3.94 -12.65
C THR A 124 -3.78 -5.31 -13.17
N LEU A 125 -4.68 -5.33 -14.16
CA LEU A 125 -5.15 -6.57 -14.80
C LEU A 125 -4.00 -7.33 -15.45
N ASP A 126 -3.17 -6.68 -16.24
CA ASP A 126 -2.05 -7.32 -16.93
C ASP A 126 -1.03 -7.91 -15.95
N THR A 127 -0.74 -7.17 -14.87
CA THR A 127 0.22 -7.59 -13.84
C THR A 127 -0.30 -8.78 -13.03
N TYR A 128 -1.62 -8.83 -12.76
CA TYR A 128 -2.24 -9.81 -11.87
C TYR A 128 -3.25 -10.72 -12.59
N ALA A 129 -3.12 -10.90 -13.91
CA ALA A 129 -4.04 -11.70 -14.73
C ALA A 129 -4.19 -13.16 -14.24
N HIS A 130 -3.13 -13.72 -13.67
CA HIS A 130 -3.14 -15.07 -13.11
C HIS A 130 -4.09 -15.23 -11.90
N VAL A 131 -4.40 -14.14 -11.19
CA VAL A 131 -5.32 -14.14 -10.04
C VAL A 131 -6.79 -14.17 -10.50
N THR A 132 -7.07 -13.69 -11.72
CA THR A 132 -8.45 -13.53 -12.23
C THR A 132 -9.07 -14.84 -12.72
N THR A 133 -8.29 -15.88 -12.99
CA THR A 133 -8.81 -17.19 -13.45
C THR A 133 -9.69 -17.84 -12.37
N ASP A 134 -9.28 -17.80 -11.12
CA ASP A 134 -10.09 -18.32 -10.00
C ASP A 134 -11.36 -17.48 -9.78
N ALA A 135 -11.29 -16.18 -10.06
CA ALA A 135 -12.45 -15.29 -9.99
C ALA A 135 -13.52 -15.64 -11.04
N GLN A 136 -13.12 -16.07 -12.23
CA GLN A 136 -14.08 -16.54 -13.27
C GLN A 136 -14.81 -17.81 -12.83
N LEU A 137 -14.13 -18.76 -12.23
CA LEU A 137 -14.76 -19.97 -11.70
C LEU A 137 -15.77 -19.64 -10.59
N LYS A 138 -15.40 -18.79 -9.66
CA LYS A 138 -16.31 -18.32 -8.60
C LYS A 138 -17.51 -17.58 -9.16
N ALA A 139 -17.31 -16.74 -10.16
CA ALA A 139 -18.40 -16.00 -10.84
C ALA A 139 -19.36 -16.98 -11.54
N ALA A 140 -18.84 -17.97 -12.26
CA ALA A 140 -19.67 -18.99 -12.92
C ALA A 140 -20.51 -19.79 -11.90
N GLN A 141 -19.92 -20.18 -10.77
CA GLN A 141 -20.65 -20.86 -9.68
C GLN A 141 -21.73 -19.96 -9.07
N THR A 142 -21.42 -18.69 -8.83
CA THR A 142 -22.36 -17.71 -8.30
C THR A 142 -23.55 -17.53 -9.26
N MET A 143 -23.30 -17.39 -10.55
CA MET A 143 -24.36 -17.28 -11.56
C MET A 143 -25.19 -18.54 -11.66
N GLY A 144 -24.55 -19.73 -11.61
CA GLY A 144 -25.25 -21.00 -11.55
C GLY A 144 -26.21 -21.08 -10.36
N ASN A 145 -25.77 -20.66 -9.18
CA ASN A 145 -26.59 -20.65 -7.97
C ASN A 145 -27.77 -19.64 -8.06
N ILE A 146 -27.56 -18.47 -8.67
CA ILE A 146 -28.61 -17.48 -8.86
C ILE A 146 -29.68 -18.03 -9.82
N LEU A 147 -29.26 -18.58 -10.94
CA LEU A 147 -30.16 -19.12 -11.96
C LEU A 147 -30.96 -20.34 -11.44
N SER A 148 -30.32 -21.21 -10.65
CA SER A 148 -30.98 -22.37 -10.04
C SER A 148 -32.03 -22.02 -8.99
N ARG A 149 -31.96 -20.81 -8.39
CA ARG A 149 -32.94 -20.32 -7.41
C ARG A 149 -34.11 -19.58 -8.07
N ALA A 150 -33.98 -19.23 -9.34
CA ALA A 150 -34.97 -18.50 -10.10
C ALA A 150 -35.94 -19.42 -10.86
N VAL A 151 -35.72 -20.74 -10.78
CA VAL A 151 -36.60 -21.80 -11.32
C VAL A 151 -37.22 -22.54 -10.15
#